data_ef420fea3ae2417f71c2bea0931c7514
#
_entry.id   ef420fea3ae2417f71c2bea0931c7514
#
_cell.length_a   1.000
_cell.length_b   1.000
_cell.length_c   1.000
_cell.angle_alpha   90.00
_cell.angle_beta   90.00
_cell.angle_gamma   90.00
#
_symmetry.space_group_name_H-M   'P 1'
#
loop_
_entity.id
_entity.type
_entity.pdbx_description
1 polymer ?
#
loop_
_entity_poly.entity_id
_entity_poly.type
_entity_poly.pdbx_seq_one_letter_code
_entity_poly.pdbx_strand_id
1 'polypeptide(L)'
;MKKLLSAAIAAALTVSAVALAQVPAGYPADYAQTVAAARKEGKVVIYSALDTKAAQPLVKDFSALYPDVKVEYNDMNSTELYNRFIAEVASGQGSADVMWSSAMDLQVKLVDDGQAMTYASPEVPKLPKWAVYKNQAYGTTYEPAVFIYNKRLMTGDEIPTDHASFAKVMAAKADKLKGKVTTYDIEKSGVGFMFVVLDTKYFAGMGDIEKGFGATGYKVYSSTGNMLEKVSSGEHLLGYNVLGSYALVRAKKDPNLGVVLPKDYTLVLSRVMFIGKAAKNPNAAKLWVDYVLSIRGQKMIGGDVELFSMRDDVDAEYTAAKLNKQLGGAVKPIPVAAEITEYLDPKKRLDYLGKWKAAVAAGGGK
;
A
#
# COMPACT_ATOMS: atom_id res chain seq x y z
N MET A 1 -84.97 19.81 -2.63
CA MET A 1 -83.76 19.96 -3.46
C MET A 1 -82.54 19.65 -2.57
N LYS A 2 -82.12 18.42 -2.60
CA LYS A 2 -80.96 17.95 -1.79
C LYS A 2 -79.74 17.82 -2.72
N LYS A 3 -78.70 18.60 -2.47
CA LYS A 3 -77.38 18.45 -3.17
C LYS A 3 -76.51 17.51 -2.37
N LEU A 4 -76.23 16.37 -2.95
CA LEU A 4 -75.22 15.42 -2.46
C LEU A 4 -73.81 15.93 -2.83
N LEU A 5 -72.95 16.19 -1.83
CA LEU A 5 -71.53 16.44 -2.02
C LEU A 5 -70.81 15.08 -1.95
N SER A 6 -70.32 14.66 -3.09
CA SER A 6 -69.39 13.49 -3.14
C SER A 6 -67.94 13.97 -2.85
N ALA A 7 -67.37 13.59 -1.70
CA ALA A 7 -65.96 13.81 -1.38
C ALA A 7 -65.16 12.65 -1.98
N ALA A 8 -64.36 12.94 -3.00
CA ALA A 8 -63.36 12.01 -3.53
C ALA A 8 -62.10 12.11 -2.66
N ILE A 9 -61.78 11.04 -1.90
CA ILE A 9 -60.53 10.88 -1.18
C ILE A 9 -59.48 10.39 -2.19
N ALA A 10 -58.62 11.27 -2.64
CA ALA A 10 -57.42 10.92 -3.39
C ALA A 10 -56.35 10.41 -2.41
N ALA A 11 -56.19 9.08 -2.34
CA ALA A 11 -55.07 8.45 -1.65
C ALA A 11 -53.77 8.68 -2.48
N ALA A 12 -52.97 9.64 -2.05
CA ALA A 12 -51.64 9.83 -2.58
C ALA A 12 -50.73 8.68 -2.10
N LEU A 13 -50.52 7.71 -2.96
CA LEU A 13 -49.45 6.71 -2.79
C LEU A 13 -48.12 7.44 -2.94
N THR A 14 -47.51 7.85 -1.82
CA THR A 14 -46.11 8.25 -1.79
C THR A 14 -45.27 7.00 -1.98
N VAL A 15 -44.92 6.68 -3.22
CA VAL A 15 -43.84 5.75 -3.52
C VAL A 15 -42.55 6.41 -3.05
N SER A 16 -42.11 6.04 -1.83
CA SER A 16 -40.74 6.33 -1.39
C SER A 16 -39.82 5.65 -2.40
N ALA A 17 -39.26 6.45 -3.31
CA ALA A 17 -38.17 6.00 -4.16
C ALA A 17 -36.98 5.68 -3.20
N VAL A 18 -36.93 4.44 -2.76
CA VAL A 18 -35.72 3.88 -2.20
C VAL A 18 -34.68 4.05 -3.29
N ALA A 19 -33.73 4.96 -3.10
CA ALA A 19 -32.60 5.11 -4.00
C ALA A 19 -31.92 3.75 -4.08
N LEU A 20 -32.25 2.99 -5.11
CA LEU A 20 -31.55 1.74 -5.44
C LEU A 20 -30.10 2.16 -5.64
N ALA A 21 -29.21 1.74 -4.72
CA ALA A 21 -27.77 1.91 -4.95
C ALA A 21 -27.49 1.33 -6.33
N GLN A 22 -27.07 2.20 -7.23
CA GLN A 22 -26.86 1.81 -8.62
C GLN A 22 -25.77 0.75 -8.66
N VAL A 23 -26.10 -0.40 -9.24
CA VAL A 23 -25.09 -1.36 -9.66
C VAL A 23 -24.15 -0.61 -10.62
N PRO A 24 -22.82 -0.62 -10.38
CA PRO A 24 -21.89 0.07 -11.28
C PRO A 24 -22.07 -0.41 -12.72
N ALA A 25 -21.92 0.49 -13.69
CA ALA A 25 -22.06 0.15 -15.09
C ALA A 25 -21.07 -0.96 -15.49
N GLY A 26 -21.54 -1.99 -16.19
CA GLY A 26 -20.73 -3.14 -16.61
C GLY A 26 -20.61 -4.27 -15.60
N TYR A 27 -21.19 -4.14 -14.41
CA TYR A 27 -21.22 -5.22 -13.42
C TYR A 27 -22.34 -6.24 -13.73
N PRO A 28 -22.21 -7.50 -13.29
CA PRO A 28 -23.24 -8.51 -13.46
C PRO A 28 -24.60 -8.08 -12.88
N ALA A 29 -25.69 -8.50 -13.49
CA ALA A 29 -27.04 -8.09 -13.06
C ALA A 29 -27.38 -8.53 -11.62
N ASP A 30 -26.82 -9.66 -11.16
CA ASP A 30 -26.97 -10.19 -9.81
C ASP A 30 -26.15 -9.44 -8.74
N TYR A 31 -25.29 -8.52 -9.15
CA TYR A 31 -24.51 -7.68 -8.22
C TYR A 31 -25.42 -6.83 -7.30
N ALA A 32 -26.63 -6.54 -7.73
CA ALA A 32 -27.65 -5.90 -6.89
C ALA A 32 -27.92 -6.68 -5.58
N GLN A 33 -27.77 -8.01 -5.60
CA GLN A 33 -27.92 -8.86 -4.40
C GLN A 33 -26.77 -8.62 -3.42
N THR A 34 -25.53 -8.47 -3.91
CA THR A 34 -24.37 -8.11 -3.10
C THR A 34 -24.57 -6.76 -2.42
N VAL A 35 -25.05 -5.76 -3.17
CA VAL A 35 -25.37 -4.43 -2.62
C VAL A 35 -26.45 -4.52 -1.54
N ALA A 36 -27.53 -5.24 -1.79
CA ALA A 36 -28.61 -5.40 -0.81
C ALA A 36 -28.17 -6.16 0.45
N ALA A 37 -27.31 -7.17 0.31
CA ALA A 37 -26.74 -7.90 1.43
C ALA A 37 -25.78 -7.04 2.25
N ALA A 38 -24.90 -6.27 1.60
CA ALA A 38 -23.98 -5.34 2.25
C ALA A 38 -24.72 -4.27 3.09
N ARG A 39 -25.83 -3.75 2.59
CA ARG A 39 -26.69 -2.83 3.35
C ARG A 39 -27.25 -3.47 4.62
N LYS A 40 -27.61 -4.75 4.58
CA LYS A 40 -28.07 -5.49 5.77
C LYS A 40 -26.94 -5.76 6.74
N GLU A 41 -25.72 -5.97 6.26
CA GLU A 41 -24.51 -6.08 7.09
C GLU A 41 -24.19 -4.75 7.78
N GLY A 42 -24.46 -3.63 7.14
CA GLY A 42 -24.44 -2.28 7.71
C GLY A 42 -23.05 -1.71 7.99
N LYS A 43 -21.98 -2.48 7.81
CA LYS A 43 -20.60 -2.01 8.01
C LYS A 43 -19.56 -2.87 7.28
N VAL A 44 -18.36 -2.31 7.15
CA VAL A 44 -17.14 -3.03 6.76
C VAL A 44 -16.00 -2.64 7.71
N VAL A 45 -15.28 -3.63 8.23
CA VAL A 45 -14.09 -3.43 9.09
C VAL A 45 -12.84 -3.66 8.27
N ILE A 46 -11.98 -2.63 8.19
CA ILE A 46 -10.77 -2.63 7.37
C ILE A 46 -9.55 -2.47 8.28
N TYR A 47 -8.58 -3.38 8.17
CA TYR A 47 -7.24 -3.20 8.71
C TYR A 47 -6.30 -2.82 7.57
N SER A 48 -5.58 -1.72 7.73
CA SER A 48 -4.77 -1.17 6.67
C SER A 48 -3.42 -0.64 7.14
N ALA A 49 -2.42 -0.77 6.25
CA ALA A 49 -1.13 -0.10 6.38
C ALA A 49 -1.07 1.23 5.59
N LEU A 50 -2.20 1.76 5.14
CA LEU A 50 -2.33 3.10 4.60
C LEU A 50 -2.89 4.02 5.69
N ASP A 51 -2.17 5.12 5.97
CA ASP A 51 -2.54 6.07 7.02
C ASP A 51 -3.99 6.56 6.83
N THR A 52 -4.74 6.67 7.92
CA THR A 52 -6.15 7.12 7.92
C THR A 52 -6.32 8.42 7.15
N LYS A 53 -5.42 9.39 7.34
CA LYS A 53 -5.47 10.68 6.62
C LYS A 53 -5.39 10.50 5.10
N ALA A 54 -4.53 9.60 4.62
CA ALA A 54 -4.38 9.33 3.19
C ALA A 54 -5.58 8.55 2.63
N ALA A 55 -6.17 7.63 3.42
CA ALA A 55 -7.34 6.86 3.02
C ALA A 55 -8.65 7.66 3.05
N GLN A 56 -8.69 8.80 3.77
CA GLN A 56 -9.92 9.57 4.02
C GLN A 56 -10.72 9.91 2.73
N PRO A 57 -10.11 10.31 1.61
CA PRO A 57 -10.85 10.57 0.38
C PRO A 57 -11.61 9.32 -0.13
N LEU A 58 -10.98 8.13 -0.09
CA LEU A 58 -11.62 6.87 -0.48
C LEU A 58 -12.78 6.52 0.46
N VAL A 59 -12.57 6.63 1.77
CA VAL A 59 -13.61 6.35 2.77
C VAL A 59 -14.81 7.27 2.58
N LYS A 60 -14.58 8.56 2.37
CA LYS A 60 -15.64 9.55 2.14
C LYS A 60 -16.42 9.26 0.86
N ASP A 61 -15.71 8.96 -0.23
CA ASP A 61 -16.33 8.70 -1.53
C ASP A 61 -17.13 7.38 -1.52
N PHE A 62 -16.59 6.32 -0.91
CA PHE A 62 -17.30 5.05 -0.70
C PHE A 62 -18.58 5.25 0.14
N SER A 63 -18.48 6.00 1.25
CA SER A 63 -19.62 6.27 2.12
C SER A 63 -20.71 7.09 1.43
N ALA A 64 -20.35 7.95 0.47
CA ALA A 64 -21.33 8.68 -0.35
C ALA A 64 -22.06 7.74 -1.34
N LEU A 65 -21.37 6.70 -1.84
CA LEU A 65 -21.98 5.67 -2.71
C LEU A 65 -22.88 4.69 -1.94
N TYR A 66 -22.44 4.32 -0.75
CA TYR A 66 -23.06 3.28 0.08
C TYR A 66 -23.32 3.82 1.50
N PRO A 67 -24.25 4.77 1.68
CA PRO A 67 -24.47 5.44 2.97
C PRO A 67 -24.95 4.49 4.08
N ASP A 68 -25.53 3.35 3.70
CA ASP A 68 -26.00 2.31 4.62
C ASP A 68 -24.87 1.36 5.10
N VAL A 69 -23.62 1.54 4.60
CA VAL A 69 -22.46 0.73 4.97
C VAL A 69 -21.41 1.60 5.67
N LYS A 70 -21.37 1.53 6.99
CA LYS A 70 -20.38 2.25 7.80
C LYS A 70 -18.97 1.66 7.56
N VAL A 71 -17.98 2.50 7.27
CA VAL A 71 -16.58 2.09 7.19
C VAL A 71 -15.90 2.23 8.55
N GLU A 72 -15.44 1.11 9.13
CA GLU A 72 -14.60 1.08 10.33
C GLU A 72 -13.14 0.85 9.88
N TYR A 73 -12.42 1.96 9.69
CA TYR A 73 -11.04 1.96 9.18
C TYR A 73 -10.03 2.02 10.33
N ASN A 74 -9.09 1.06 10.35
CA ASN A 74 -8.06 0.96 11.38
C ASN A 74 -6.69 0.92 10.70
N ASP A 75 -5.88 1.98 10.87
CA ASP A 75 -4.52 2.00 10.38
C ASP A 75 -3.53 1.49 11.43
N MET A 76 -2.54 0.77 10.96
CA MET A 76 -1.44 0.24 11.76
C MET A 76 -0.26 -0.14 10.86
N ASN A 77 0.93 -0.32 11.43
CA ASN A 77 2.03 -0.78 10.60
C ASN A 77 1.80 -2.23 10.08
N SER A 78 2.49 -2.58 8.98
CA SER A 78 2.24 -3.83 8.26
C SER A 78 2.48 -5.09 9.09
N THR A 79 3.45 -5.08 9.99
CA THR A 79 3.74 -6.23 10.89
C THR A 79 2.70 -6.34 11.99
N GLU A 80 2.31 -5.22 12.58
CA GLU A 80 1.24 -5.17 13.60
C GLU A 80 -0.09 -5.68 13.03
N LEU A 81 -0.44 -5.22 11.83
CA LEU A 81 -1.63 -5.64 11.09
C LEU A 81 -1.66 -7.16 10.91
N TYR A 82 -0.55 -7.74 10.43
CA TYR A 82 -0.41 -9.18 10.26
C TYR A 82 -0.57 -9.94 11.58
N ASN A 83 0.15 -9.53 12.63
CA ASN A 83 0.15 -10.21 13.93
C ASN A 83 -1.24 -10.11 14.60
N ARG A 84 -1.88 -8.96 14.52
CA ARG A 84 -3.22 -8.74 15.07
C ARG A 84 -4.24 -9.64 14.38
N PHE A 85 -4.24 -9.67 13.03
CA PHE A 85 -5.16 -10.51 12.27
C PHE A 85 -5.01 -12.00 12.65
N ILE A 86 -3.77 -12.52 12.68
CA ILE A 86 -3.50 -13.91 13.05
C ILE A 86 -3.98 -14.22 14.47
N ALA A 87 -3.70 -13.35 15.44
CA ALA A 87 -4.11 -13.54 16.83
C ALA A 87 -5.65 -13.56 16.97
N GLU A 88 -6.34 -12.64 16.30
CA GLU A 88 -7.81 -12.56 16.34
C GLU A 88 -8.46 -13.75 15.66
N VAL A 89 -7.95 -14.22 14.51
CA VAL A 89 -8.43 -15.43 13.83
C VAL A 89 -8.21 -16.67 14.70
N ALA A 90 -7.03 -16.81 15.30
CA ALA A 90 -6.72 -17.93 16.18
C ALA A 90 -7.61 -17.97 17.44
N SER A 91 -8.02 -16.81 17.96
CA SER A 91 -8.93 -16.73 19.11
C SER A 91 -10.40 -17.05 18.79
N GLY A 92 -10.76 -17.16 17.50
CA GLY A 92 -12.14 -17.35 17.05
C GLY A 92 -13.08 -16.16 17.26
N GLN A 93 -12.57 -15.00 17.70
CA GLN A 93 -13.38 -13.79 17.95
C GLN A 93 -13.77 -13.06 16.65
N GLY A 94 -13.18 -13.47 15.52
CA GLY A 94 -13.27 -12.79 14.25
C GLY A 94 -12.27 -11.63 14.17
N SER A 95 -12.03 -11.16 12.96
CA SER A 95 -11.07 -10.10 12.68
C SER A 95 -11.67 -9.12 11.66
N ALA A 96 -10.83 -8.31 11.02
CA ALA A 96 -11.26 -7.42 9.95
C ALA A 96 -11.91 -8.19 8.79
N ASP A 97 -12.86 -7.53 8.11
CA ASP A 97 -13.46 -8.04 6.88
C ASP A 97 -12.49 -7.91 5.70
N VAL A 98 -11.70 -6.81 5.69
CA VAL A 98 -10.72 -6.52 4.65
C VAL A 98 -9.36 -6.27 5.25
N MET A 99 -8.34 -6.92 4.69
CA MET A 99 -6.93 -6.71 4.96
C MET A 99 -6.30 -5.94 3.79
N TRP A 100 -5.59 -4.82 4.07
CA TRP A 100 -4.99 -3.98 3.04
C TRP A 100 -3.61 -3.49 3.45
N SER A 101 -2.53 -4.07 2.89
CA SER A 101 -1.17 -3.86 3.38
C SER A 101 -0.14 -3.66 2.27
N SER A 102 0.89 -2.86 2.58
CA SER A 102 2.08 -2.69 1.74
C SER A 102 3.11 -3.83 1.88
N ALA A 103 3.04 -4.66 2.93
CA ALA A 103 3.84 -5.87 3.03
C ALA A 103 3.18 -6.97 2.19
N MET A 104 3.48 -6.98 0.89
CA MET A 104 2.87 -7.86 -0.09
C MET A 104 3.11 -9.34 0.23
N ASP A 105 4.31 -9.68 0.69
CA ASP A 105 4.73 -11.00 1.09
C ASP A 105 3.88 -11.56 2.23
N LEU A 106 3.63 -10.77 3.28
CA LEU A 106 2.77 -11.15 4.40
C LEU A 106 1.31 -11.37 3.95
N GLN A 107 0.81 -10.55 3.02
CA GLN A 107 -0.53 -10.72 2.46
C GLN A 107 -0.64 -12.00 1.62
N VAL A 108 0.33 -12.26 0.75
CA VAL A 108 0.39 -13.50 -0.05
C VAL A 108 0.48 -14.72 0.87
N LYS A 109 1.29 -14.65 1.94
CA LYS A 109 1.36 -15.72 2.94
C LYS A 109 0.00 -15.98 3.57
N LEU A 110 -0.75 -14.96 3.98
CA LEU A 110 -2.10 -15.15 4.54
C LEU A 110 -3.05 -15.83 3.57
N VAL A 111 -2.95 -15.51 2.27
CA VAL A 111 -3.72 -16.22 1.22
C VAL A 111 -3.33 -17.70 1.15
N ASP A 112 -2.03 -18.00 1.14
CA ASP A 112 -1.51 -19.38 1.06
C ASP A 112 -1.83 -20.20 2.32
N ASP A 113 -1.87 -19.55 3.49
CA ASP A 113 -2.33 -20.12 4.75
C ASP A 113 -3.87 -20.29 4.81
N GLY A 114 -4.59 -19.99 3.72
CA GLY A 114 -6.04 -20.19 3.61
C GLY A 114 -6.89 -19.17 4.38
N GLN A 115 -6.34 -17.99 4.69
CA GLN A 115 -7.03 -16.95 5.45
C GLN A 115 -7.85 -15.99 4.59
N ALA A 116 -7.75 -16.09 3.25
CA ALA A 116 -8.48 -15.25 2.31
C ALA A 116 -9.71 -15.96 1.73
N MET A 117 -10.78 -15.19 1.53
CA MET A 117 -11.96 -15.61 0.78
C MET A 117 -11.65 -15.63 -0.72
N THR A 118 -12.09 -16.65 -1.44
CA THR A 118 -12.09 -16.63 -2.91
C THR A 118 -13.24 -15.75 -3.39
N TYR A 119 -12.89 -14.70 -4.10
CA TYR A 119 -13.84 -13.75 -4.68
C TYR A 119 -13.27 -13.17 -5.97
N ALA A 120 -13.83 -13.54 -7.12
CA ALA A 120 -13.47 -12.96 -8.40
C ALA A 120 -14.19 -11.60 -8.57
N SER A 121 -13.49 -10.50 -8.30
CA SER A 121 -14.01 -9.16 -8.51
C SER A 121 -14.37 -8.95 -10.00
N PRO A 122 -15.49 -8.28 -10.32
CA PRO A 122 -15.83 -7.86 -11.69
C PRO A 122 -14.74 -7.01 -12.35
N GLU A 123 -13.86 -6.40 -11.56
CA GLU A 123 -12.77 -5.53 -12.06
C GLU A 123 -11.53 -6.32 -12.53
N VAL A 124 -11.41 -7.62 -12.21
CA VAL A 124 -10.25 -8.46 -12.57
C VAL A 124 -9.83 -8.35 -14.04
N PRO A 125 -10.76 -8.31 -15.04
CA PRO A 125 -10.36 -8.18 -16.45
C PRO A 125 -9.64 -6.86 -16.80
N LYS A 126 -9.70 -5.86 -15.92
CA LYS A 126 -9.08 -4.53 -16.08
C LYS A 126 -7.79 -4.36 -15.28
N LEU A 127 -7.42 -5.37 -14.50
CA LEU A 127 -6.21 -5.33 -13.67
C LEU A 127 -5.03 -5.96 -14.41
N PRO A 128 -3.79 -5.47 -14.17
CA PRO A 128 -2.61 -6.14 -14.67
C PRO A 128 -2.46 -7.52 -14.02
N LYS A 129 -2.03 -8.52 -14.80
CA LYS A 129 -1.93 -9.91 -14.34
C LYS A 129 -1.08 -10.09 -13.08
N TRP A 130 -0.02 -9.30 -12.93
CA TRP A 130 0.86 -9.35 -11.75
C TRP A 130 0.17 -8.92 -10.45
N ALA A 131 -0.97 -8.20 -10.54
CA ALA A 131 -1.71 -7.69 -9.39
C ALA A 131 -2.83 -8.63 -8.90
N VAL A 132 -3.02 -9.80 -9.52
CA VAL A 132 -4.10 -10.73 -9.17
C VAL A 132 -3.52 -12.06 -8.71
N TYR A 133 -3.85 -12.48 -7.50
CA TYR A 133 -3.40 -13.75 -6.93
C TYR A 133 -4.58 -14.65 -6.55
N LYS A 134 -4.73 -15.78 -7.26
CA LYS A 134 -5.73 -16.85 -7.01
C LYS A 134 -7.20 -16.38 -6.95
N ASN A 135 -7.56 -15.22 -7.49
CA ASN A 135 -8.85 -14.55 -7.24
C ASN A 135 -9.17 -14.42 -5.74
N GLN A 136 -8.16 -14.22 -4.92
CA GLN A 136 -8.26 -14.07 -3.46
C GLN A 136 -7.63 -12.76 -2.99
N ALA A 137 -6.53 -12.32 -3.63
CA ALA A 137 -5.85 -11.09 -3.28
C ALA A 137 -5.56 -10.24 -4.52
N TYR A 138 -5.59 -8.93 -4.35
CA TYR A 138 -5.48 -7.93 -5.39
C TYR A 138 -4.51 -6.83 -5.01
N GLY A 139 -3.53 -6.55 -5.87
CA GLY A 139 -2.79 -5.30 -5.81
C GLY A 139 -3.74 -4.14 -6.10
N THR A 140 -3.53 -3.00 -5.48
CA THR A 140 -4.41 -1.83 -5.59
C THR A 140 -3.71 -0.54 -5.96
N THR A 141 -2.38 -0.50 -5.83
CA THR A 141 -1.53 0.69 -6.07
C THR A 141 -0.29 0.32 -6.87
N TYR A 142 0.48 1.35 -7.27
CA TYR A 142 1.73 1.19 -8.02
C TYR A 142 2.80 2.13 -7.46
N GLU A 143 3.38 1.80 -6.30
CA GLU A 143 4.18 2.71 -5.49
C GLU A 143 5.69 2.43 -5.61
N PRO A 144 6.52 3.37 -6.11
CA PRO A 144 7.96 3.16 -6.23
C PRO A 144 8.66 3.18 -4.87
N ALA A 145 9.70 2.36 -4.71
CA ALA A 145 10.70 2.54 -3.67
C ALA A 145 11.73 3.57 -4.14
N VAL A 146 12.03 4.57 -3.30
CA VAL A 146 12.86 5.71 -3.68
C VAL A 146 13.98 5.95 -2.67
N PHE A 147 15.00 6.69 -3.09
CA PHE A 147 15.90 7.37 -2.17
C PHE A 147 15.39 8.76 -1.87
N ILE A 148 15.66 9.25 -0.66
CA ILE A 148 15.34 10.61 -0.26
C ILE A 148 16.60 11.29 0.28
N TYR A 149 16.70 12.60 0.11
CA TYR A 149 17.82 13.37 0.61
C TYR A 149 17.43 14.80 1.02
N ASN A 150 18.22 15.40 1.89
CA ASN A 150 18.04 16.79 2.26
C ASN A 150 18.71 17.71 1.23
N LYS A 151 17.93 18.49 0.48
CA LYS A 151 18.40 19.36 -0.62
C LYS A 151 19.33 20.49 -0.18
N ARG A 152 19.27 20.93 1.08
CA ARG A 152 20.13 22.00 1.59
C ARG A 152 21.50 21.49 1.97
N LEU A 153 21.60 20.21 2.36
CA LEU A 153 22.77 19.62 2.97
C LEU A 153 23.52 18.63 2.08
N MET A 154 22.88 18.20 0.99
CA MET A 154 23.47 17.29 -0.01
C MET A 154 23.33 17.91 -1.41
N THR A 155 24.43 17.97 -2.14
CA THR A 155 24.52 18.61 -3.45
C THR A 155 25.45 17.84 -4.40
N GLY A 156 25.25 18.00 -5.69
CA GLY A 156 26.13 17.46 -6.73
C GLY A 156 26.29 15.94 -6.67
N ASP A 157 27.52 15.49 -6.58
CA ASP A 157 27.94 14.08 -6.54
C ASP A 157 27.58 13.34 -5.24
N GLU A 158 27.11 14.07 -4.23
CA GLU A 158 26.62 13.47 -2.97
C GLU A 158 25.20 12.89 -3.11
N ILE A 159 24.50 13.22 -4.20
CA ILE A 159 23.12 12.74 -4.44
C ILE A 159 23.20 11.42 -5.22
N PRO A 160 22.86 10.27 -4.64
CA PRO A 160 22.89 9.00 -5.35
C PRO A 160 21.81 8.96 -6.43
N THR A 161 22.09 8.32 -7.57
CA THR A 161 21.15 8.17 -8.70
C THR A 161 20.72 6.72 -8.93
N ASP A 162 21.44 5.78 -8.33
CA ASP A 162 21.24 4.33 -8.43
C ASP A 162 21.81 3.64 -7.19
N HIS A 163 21.60 2.32 -7.05
CA HIS A 163 22.05 1.56 -5.88
C HIS A 163 23.58 1.55 -5.72
N ALA A 164 24.33 1.46 -6.83
CA ALA A 164 25.78 1.48 -6.78
C ALA A 164 26.33 2.84 -6.31
N SER A 165 25.77 3.94 -6.80
CA SER A 165 26.13 5.29 -6.34
C SER A 165 25.70 5.54 -4.89
N PHE A 166 24.59 4.94 -4.43
CA PHE A 166 24.17 5.01 -3.02
C PHE A 166 25.23 4.40 -2.09
N ALA A 167 25.70 3.19 -2.40
CA ALA A 167 26.79 2.55 -1.67
C ALA A 167 28.08 3.37 -1.70
N LYS A 168 28.46 3.88 -2.88
CA LYS A 168 29.65 4.72 -3.07
C LYS A 168 29.59 6.01 -2.25
N VAL A 169 28.46 6.70 -2.23
CA VAL A 169 28.27 7.93 -1.44
C VAL A 169 28.41 7.64 0.05
N MET A 170 27.80 6.56 0.56
CA MET A 170 27.95 6.17 1.97
C MET A 170 29.41 5.89 2.34
N ALA A 171 30.15 5.19 1.48
CA ALA A 171 31.56 4.89 1.72
C ALA A 171 32.45 6.15 1.64
N ALA A 172 32.26 6.99 0.63
CA ALA A 172 33.09 8.20 0.40
C ALA A 172 32.81 9.34 1.39
N LYS A 173 31.60 9.39 1.95
CA LYS A 173 31.14 10.47 2.84
C LYS A 173 30.75 9.97 4.24
N ALA A 174 31.33 8.85 4.68
CA ALA A 174 30.95 8.20 5.94
C ALA A 174 30.97 9.15 7.14
N ASP A 175 31.96 10.00 7.27
CA ASP A 175 32.08 10.97 8.37
C ASP A 175 30.94 12.01 8.33
N LYS A 176 30.62 12.56 7.16
CA LYS A 176 29.51 13.52 6.97
C LYS A 176 28.17 12.85 7.27
N LEU A 177 28.02 11.58 6.90
CA LEU A 177 26.80 10.80 6.99
C LEU A 177 26.65 10.07 8.34
N LYS A 178 27.61 10.22 9.27
CA LYS A 178 27.58 9.53 10.56
C LYS A 178 26.30 9.85 11.36
N GLY A 179 25.49 8.80 11.60
CA GLY A 179 24.16 8.91 12.25
C GLY A 179 23.09 9.60 11.43
N LYS A 180 23.32 9.87 10.12
CA LYS A 180 22.46 10.69 9.26
C LYS A 180 21.90 9.96 8.05
N VAL A 181 22.09 8.65 7.95
CA VAL A 181 21.44 7.80 6.96
C VAL A 181 20.28 7.06 7.60
N THR A 182 19.18 6.90 6.90
CA THR A 182 18.00 6.20 7.42
C THR A 182 17.43 5.19 6.44
N THR A 183 16.83 4.14 6.98
CA THR A 183 16.02 3.16 6.26
C THR A 183 14.99 2.54 7.21
N TYR A 184 14.20 1.59 6.74
CA TYR A 184 13.30 0.83 7.61
C TYR A 184 14.04 -0.06 8.59
N ASP A 185 13.45 -0.26 9.79
CA ASP A 185 13.81 -1.34 10.69
C ASP A 185 13.29 -2.67 10.11
N ILE A 186 14.16 -3.43 9.48
CA ILE A 186 13.80 -4.67 8.78
C ILE A 186 13.32 -5.79 9.71
N GLU A 187 13.52 -5.67 11.00
CA GLU A 187 12.98 -6.61 11.98
C GLU A 187 11.53 -6.29 12.35
N LYS A 188 11.15 -4.99 12.30
CA LYS A 188 9.84 -4.48 12.71
C LYS A 188 8.94 -4.06 11.56
N SER A 189 9.50 -3.79 10.38
CA SER A 189 8.77 -3.36 9.19
C SER A 189 8.73 -4.47 8.14
N GLY A 190 7.56 -5.06 7.90
CA GLY A 190 7.40 -6.08 6.87
C GLY A 190 7.74 -5.54 5.47
N VAL A 191 7.30 -4.32 5.13
CA VAL A 191 7.64 -3.70 3.84
C VAL A 191 9.15 -3.43 3.71
N GLY A 192 9.80 -2.98 4.79
CA GLY A 192 11.24 -2.76 4.80
C GLY A 192 12.02 -4.06 4.59
N PHE A 193 11.61 -5.14 5.25
CA PHE A 193 12.22 -6.46 5.06
C PHE A 193 12.06 -6.95 3.62
N MET A 194 10.87 -6.87 3.05
CA MET A 194 10.59 -7.26 1.67
C MET A 194 11.48 -6.50 0.67
N PHE A 195 11.64 -5.19 0.83
CA PHE A 195 12.49 -4.40 -0.06
C PHE A 195 13.94 -4.85 -0.05
N VAL A 196 14.58 -4.98 1.11
CA VAL A 196 16.01 -5.37 1.17
C VAL A 196 16.26 -6.78 0.66
N VAL A 197 15.31 -7.70 0.88
CA VAL A 197 15.36 -9.05 0.32
C VAL A 197 15.33 -9.01 -1.22
N LEU A 198 14.44 -8.19 -1.80
CA LEU A 198 14.34 -8.05 -3.24
C LEU A 198 15.57 -7.34 -3.83
N ASP A 199 16.10 -6.32 -3.14
CA ASP A 199 17.35 -5.68 -3.56
C ASP A 199 18.51 -6.66 -3.61
N THR A 200 18.59 -7.60 -2.67
CA THR A 200 19.60 -8.67 -2.71
C THR A 200 19.49 -9.54 -3.97
N LYS A 201 18.26 -9.68 -4.53
CA LYS A 201 18.05 -10.42 -5.79
C LYS A 201 18.41 -9.60 -7.03
N TYR A 202 18.20 -8.27 -7.00
CA TYR A 202 18.37 -7.41 -8.17
C TYR A 202 19.70 -6.64 -8.20
N PHE A 203 20.36 -6.47 -7.06
CA PHE A 203 21.61 -5.73 -6.95
C PHE A 203 22.72 -6.56 -6.31
N ALA A 204 23.67 -7.06 -7.11
CA ALA A 204 24.79 -7.87 -6.63
C ALA A 204 25.68 -7.15 -5.60
N GLY A 205 25.69 -5.80 -5.62
CA GLY A 205 26.42 -4.94 -4.68
C GLY A 205 25.71 -4.65 -3.37
N MET A 206 24.64 -5.37 -3.02
CA MET A 206 23.85 -5.11 -1.80
C MET A 206 24.73 -5.15 -0.53
N GLY A 207 25.73 -6.03 -0.48
CA GLY A 207 26.69 -6.08 0.63
C GLY A 207 27.47 -4.79 0.85
N ASP A 208 27.68 -3.96 -0.17
CA ASP A 208 28.35 -2.66 -0.01
C ASP A 208 27.39 -1.61 0.57
N ILE A 209 26.09 -1.69 0.26
CA ILE A 209 25.06 -0.89 0.95
C ILE A 209 24.98 -1.26 2.43
N GLU A 210 24.95 -2.57 2.75
CA GLU A 210 24.93 -3.07 4.13
C GLU A 210 26.14 -2.59 4.94
N LYS A 211 27.35 -2.70 4.37
CA LYS A 211 28.58 -2.15 4.98
C LYS A 211 28.50 -0.63 5.14
N GLY A 212 27.96 0.07 4.13
CA GLY A 212 27.74 1.52 4.19
C GLY A 212 26.83 1.93 5.34
N PHE A 213 25.77 1.18 5.61
CA PHE A 213 24.92 1.39 6.79
C PHE A 213 25.73 1.25 8.10
N GLY A 214 26.61 0.26 8.18
CA GLY A 214 27.51 0.11 9.33
C GLY A 214 28.46 1.29 9.49
N ALA A 215 29.18 1.65 8.42
CA ALA A 215 30.14 2.75 8.42
C ALA A 215 29.51 4.09 8.81
N THR A 216 28.26 4.34 8.40
CA THR A 216 27.52 5.58 8.71
C THR A 216 26.77 5.53 10.05
N GLY A 217 26.68 4.37 10.71
CA GLY A 217 25.88 4.24 11.94
C GLY A 217 24.41 4.64 11.73
N TYR A 218 23.82 4.14 10.65
CA TYR A 218 22.48 4.47 10.18
C TYR A 218 21.40 4.39 11.28
N LYS A 219 20.25 5.01 11.02
CA LYS A 219 19.10 5.01 11.92
C LYS A 219 17.90 4.34 11.25
N VAL A 220 17.14 3.58 12.01
CA VAL A 220 16.01 2.81 11.50
C VAL A 220 14.69 3.27 12.08
N TYR A 221 13.64 3.20 11.24
CA TYR A 221 12.27 3.57 11.59
C TYR A 221 11.28 2.53 11.05
N SER A 222 10.12 2.41 11.70
CA SER A 222 9.05 1.52 11.24
C SER A 222 8.08 2.20 10.25
N SER A 223 8.14 3.53 10.10
CA SER A 223 7.24 4.28 9.22
C SER A 223 7.98 5.20 8.24
N THR A 224 7.40 5.35 7.04
CA THR A 224 7.83 6.32 6.03
C THR A 224 7.78 7.75 6.56
N GLY A 225 6.70 8.13 7.23
CA GLY A 225 6.49 9.49 7.73
C GLY A 225 7.64 9.98 8.60
N ASN A 226 8.12 9.14 9.53
CA ASN A 226 9.24 9.48 10.40
C ASN A 226 10.53 9.70 9.60
N MET A 227 10.85 8.84 8.63
CA MET A 227 12.03 9.02 7.78
C MET A 227 11.97 10.32 6.97
N LEU A 228 10.81 10.64 6.38
CA LEU A 228 10.59 11.88 5.64
C LEU A 228 10.77 13.11 6.52
N GLU A 229 10.23 13.10 7.73
CA GLU A 229 10.36 14.20 8.70
C GLU A 229 11.82 14.43 9.07
N LYS A 230 12.55 13.37 9.43
CA LYS A 230 13.96 13.45 9.83
C LYS A 230 14.87 13.93 8.70
N VAL A 231 14.62 13.51 7.45
CA VAL A 231 15.38 14.02 6.30
C VAL A 231 15.00 15.46 5.98
N SER A 232 13.72 15.82 6.02
CA SER A 232 13.25 17.20 5.79
C SER A 232 13.82 18.18 6.79
N SER A 233 13.88 17.83 8.06
CA SER A 233 14.45 18.68 9.13
C SER A 233 15.97 18.84 9.03
N GLY A 234 16.68 17.89 8.37
CA GLY A 234 18.13 17.81 8.31
C GLY A 234 18.76 17.02 9.46
N GLU A 235 17.96 16.40 10.30
CA GLU A 235 18.45 15.42 11.29
C GLU A 235 19.11 14.23 10.58
N HIS A 236 18.49 13.76 9.48
CA HIS A 236 19.11 12.84 8.54
C HIS A 236 19.35 13.52 7.19
N LEU A 237 20.33 13.03 6.45
CA LEU A 237 20.73 13.56 5.16
C LEU A 237 20.24 12.71 4.00
N LEU A 238 20.17 11.40 4.21
CA LEU A 238 19.92 10.41 3.16
C LEU A 238 19.01 9.30 3.68
N GLY A 239 18.07 8.86 2.86
CA GLY A 239 17.17 7.74 3.16
C GLY A 239 17.10 6.73 2.03
N TYR A 240 17.05 5.45 2.38
CA TYR A 240 17.03 4.30 1.47
C TYR A 240 15.69 3.58 1.50
N ASN A 241 15.19 3.17 0.33
CA ASN A 241 13.96 2.37 0.18
C ASN A 241 12.71 2.97 0.84
N VAL A 242 12.53 4.27 0.73
CA VAL A 242 11.36 4.97 1.26
C VAL A 242 10.18 4.80 0.28
N LEU A 243 8.95 4.69 0.78
CA LEU A 243 7.75 4.68 -0.07
C LEU A 243 7.64 5.99 -0.86
N GLY A 244 7.76 5.88 -2.18
CA GLY A 244 7.89 7.03 -3.08
C GLY A 244 6.61 7.85 -3.21
N SER A 245 5.43 7.24 -3.10
CA SER A 245 4.16 7.96 -3.09
C SER A 245 4.14 9.05 -2.01
N TYR A 246 4.45 8.68 -0.76
CA TYR A 246 4.56 9.63 0.34
C TYR A 246 5.69 10.65 0.15
N ALA A 247 6.84 10.19 -0.37
CA ALA A 247 8.00 11.06 -0.57
C ALA A 247 7.75 12.12 -1.65
N LEU A 248 7.15 11.74 -2.78
CA LEU A 248 6.84 12.66 -3.89
C LEU A 248 5.80 13.70 -3.49
N VAL A 249 4.78 13.30 -2.77
CA VAL A 249 3.75 14.22 -2.23
C VAL A 249 4.36 15.20 -1.24
N ARG A 250 5.19 14.71 -0.32
CA ARG A 250 5.86 15.56 0.67
C ARG A 250 6.79 16.55 -0.04
N ALA A 251 7.58 16.12 -1.02
CA ALA A 251 8.55 16.96 -1.73
C ALA A 251 7.91 18.11 -2.52
N LYS A 252 6.63 18.01 -2.92
CA LYS A 252 5.89 19.13 -3.52
C LYS A 252 5.66 20.29 -2.56
N LYS A 253 5.53 19.97 -1.28
CA LYS A 253 5.19 20.94 -0.21
C LYS A 253 6.40 21.32 0.65
N ASP A 254 7.51 20.56 0.54
CA ASP A 254 8.70 20.70 1.35
C ASP A 254 9.94 20.91 0.47
N PRO A 255 10.44 22.16 0.37
CA PRO A 255 11.58 22.48 -0.48
C PRO A 255 12.89 21.82 -0.05
N ASN A 256 12.96 21.31 1.18
CA ASN A 256 14.16 20.69 1.72
C ASN A 256 14.28 19.21 1.33
N LEU A 257 13.17 18.58 0.94
CA LEU A 257 13.15 17.15 0.62
C LEU A 257 13.41 16.92 -0.87
N GLY A 258 14.46 16.14 -1.17
CA GLY A 258 14.73 15.59 -2.49
C GLY A 258 14.31 14.14 -2.59
N VAL A 259 13.85 13.74 -3.77
CA VAL A 259 13.45 12.36 -4.07
C VAL A 259 14.18 11.89 -5.32
N VAL A 260 14.76 10.71 -5.26
CA VAL A 260 15.42 10.05 -6.37
C VAL A 260 14.74 8.71 -6.64
N LEU A 261 14.27 8.54 -7.86
CA LEU A 261 13.87 7.26 -8.43
C LEU A 261 15.13 6.57 -8.95
N PRO A 262 15.58 5.43 -8.38
CA PRO A 262 16.81 4.76 -8.81
C PRO A 262 16.78 4.40 -10.29
N LYS A 263 17.86 4.73 -11.03
CA LYS A 263 17.89 4.59 -12.50
C LYS A 263 18.26 3.19 -12.97
N ASP A 264 18.97 2.42 -12.16
CA ASP A 264 19.33 1.03 -12.46
C ASP A 264 18.12 0.10 -12.39
N TYR A 265 17.35 0.18 -11.31
CA TYR A 265 16.00 -0.33 -11.17
C TYR A 265 15.27 0.40 -10.05
N THR A 266 13.96 0.52 -10.20
CA THR A 266 13.06 1.00 -9.15
C THR A 266 12.06 -0.10 -8.83
N LEU A 267 12.12 -0.66 -7.61
CA LEU A 267 11.10 -1.57 -7.12
C LEU A 267 9.77 -0.83 -7.04
N VAL A 268 8.71 -1.47 -7.49
CA VAL A 268 7.36 -0.94 -7.38
C VAL A 268 6.50 -1.93 -6.62
N LEU A 269 6.08 -1.56 -5.43
CA LEU A 269 5.14 -2.34 -4.66
C LEU A 269 3.69 -2.00 -5.02
N SER A 270 2.80 -2.91 -4.67
CA SER A 270 1.36 -2.65 -4.62
C SER A 270 0.84 -2.93 -3.22
N ARG A 271 -0.07 -2.09 -2.71
CA ARG A 271 -0.79 -2.49 -1.50
C ARG A 271 -1.73 -3.62 -1.85
N VAL A 272 -1.53 -4.77 -1.26
CA VAL A 272 -2.33 -5.97 -1.50
C VAL A 272 -3.53 -5.98 -0.57
N MET A 273 -4.71 -6.22 -1.16
CA MET A 273 -5.98 -6.28 -0.46
C MET A 273 -6.61 -7.66 -0.63
N PHE A 274 -7.20 -8.20 0.45
CA PHE A 274 -8.03 -9.40 0.37
C PHE A 274 -9.18 -9.34 1.38
N ILE A 275 -10.22 -10.14 1.13
CA ILE A 275 -11.34 -10.35 2.06
C ILE A 275 -10.99 -11.51 2.98
N GLY A 276 -11.10 -11.31 4.29
CA GLY A 276 -10.86 -12.37 5.27
C GLY A 276 -11.82 -13.55 5.07
N LYS A 277 -11.32 -14.80 5.16
CA LYS A 277 -12.16 -15.99 5.03
C LYS A 277 -13.29 -16.05 6.06
N ALA A 278 -13.03 -15.52 7.26
CA ALA A 278 -13.99 -15.45 8.36
C ALA A 278 -14.63 -14.05 8.50
N ALA A 279 -14.64 -13.26 7.43
CA ALA A 279 -15.26 -11.93 7.42
C ALA A 279 -16.72 -12.00 7.90
N LYS A 280 -17.09 -11.15 8.84
CA LYS A 280 -18.47 -11.06 9.35
C LYS A 280 -19.39 -10.30 8.41
N ASN A 281 -18.82 -9.41 7.60
CA ASN A 281 -19.53 -8.56 6.64
C ASN A 281 -18.99 -8.77 5.21
N PRO A 282 -19.10 -10.01 4.65
CA PRO A 282 -18.42 -10.37 3.41
C PRO A 282 -18.95 -9.61 2.19
N ASN A 283 -20.22 -9.20 2.16
CA ASN A 283 -20.76 -8.46 1.03
C ASN A 283 -20.35 -6.99 1.07
N ALA A 284 -20.29 -6.37 2.23
CA ALA A 284 -19.74 -5.04 2.41
C ALA A 284 -18.23 -5.02 2.07
N ALA A 285 -17.50 -6.08 2.41
CA ALA A 285 -16.11 -6.26 2.01
C ALA A 285 -15.94 -6.37 0.49
N LYS A 286 -16.82 -7.11 -0.21
CA LYS A 286 -16.83 -7.17 -1.69
C LYS A 286 -17.06 -5.78 -2.29
N LEU A 287 -18.04 -5.01 -1.78
CA LEU A 287 -18.27 -3.64 -2.27
C LEU A 287 -17.03 -2.75 -2.11
N TRP A 288 -16.33 -2.86 -0.97
CA TRP A 288 -15.11 -2.08 -0.74
C TRP A 288 -14.01 -2.48 -1.70
N VAL A 289 -13.75 -3.79 -1.86
CA VAL A 289 -12.72 -4.30 -2.80
C VAL A 289 -13.02 -3.85 -4.22
N ASP A 290 -14.25 -4.06 -4.69
CA ASP A 290 -14.66 -3.69 -6.05
C ASP A 290 -14.58 -2.17 -6.27
N TYR A 291 -14.99 -1.37 -5.28
CA TYR A 291 -14.87 0.09 -5.34
C TYR A 291 -13.41 0.52 -5.48
N VAL A 292 -12.50 -0.01 -4.65
CA VAL A 292 -11.07 0.36 -4.71
C VAL A 292 -10.43 -0.05 -6.03
N LEU A 293 -10.84 -1.20 -6.60
CA LEU A 293 -10.34 -1.69 -7.89
C LEU A 293 -11.00 -1.03 -9.09
N SER A 294 -12.19 -0.41 -8.92
CA SER A 294 -12.93 0.24 -10.00
C SER A 294 -12.21 1.45 -10.59
N ILE A 295 -12.63 1.88 -11.78
CA ILE A 295 -12.12 3.12 -12.38
C ILE A 295 -12.32 4.34 -11.46
N ARG A 296 -13.43 4.38 -10.68
CA ARG A 296 -13.71 5.45 -9.72
C ARG A 296 -12.71 5.44 -8.56
N GLY A 297 -12.55 4.30 -7.90
CA GLY A 297 -11.60 4.15 -6.80
C GLY A 297 -10.15 4.40 -7.25
N GLN A 298 -9.79 3.91 -8.44
CA GLN A 298 -8.45 4.11 -8.99
C GLN A 298 -8.18 5.57 -9.43
N LYS A 299 -9.21 6.32 -9.85
CA LYS A 299 -9.09 7.78 -10.02
C LYS A 299 -8.86 8.49 -8.69
N MET A 300 -9.56 8.09 -7.64
CA MET A 300 -9.31 8.61 -6.29
C MET A 300 -7.89 8.29 -5.82
N ILE A 301 -7.42 7.05 -6.05
CA ILE A 301 -6.04 6.63 -5.71
C ILE A 301 -5.01 7.49 -6.42
N GLY A 302 -5.14 7.70 -7.73
CA GLY A 302 -4.20 8.50 -8.52
C GLY A 302 -4.39 10.00 -8.41
N GLY A 303 -5.44 10.47 -7.73
CA GLY A 303 -5.78 11.88 -7.48
C GLY A 303 -5.68 12.23 -6.01
N ASP A 304 -6.81 12.33 -5.32
CA ASP A 304 -6.93 12.87 -3.96
C ASP A 304 -6.20 12.05 -2.87
N VAL A 305 -6.00 10.75 -3.10
CA VAL A 305 -5.21 9.88 -2.20
C VAL A 305 -3.70 10.05 -2.43
N GLU A 306 -3.32 10.59 -3.59
CA GLU A 306 -1.94 10.87 -3.97
C GLU A 306 -1.04 9.61 -3.99
N LEU A 307 -1.64 8.42 -4.26
CA LEU A 307 -0.93 7.18 -4.59
C LEU A 307 -0.96 6.96 -6.10
N PHE A 308 -0.21 5.98 -6.61
CA PHE A 308 -0.23 5.68 -8.05
C PHE A 308 -1.31 4.66 -8.38
N SER A 309 -2.25 5.03 -9.28
CA SER A 309 -3.18 4.07 -9.87
C SER A 309 -2.43 3.04 -10.71
N MET A 310 -2.82 1.78 -10.60
CA MET A 310 -2.23 0.69 -11.38
C MET A 310 -2.97 0.39 -12.69
N ARG A 311 -4.15 1.00 -12.91
CA ARG A 311 -4.97 0.76 -14.12
C ARG A 311 -4.51 1.64 -15.27
N ASP A 312 -4.49 1.04 -16.47
CA ASP A 312 -4.09 1.73 -17.70
C ASP A 312 -5.20 2.63 -18.26
N ASP A 313 -6.48 2.39 -17.87
CA ASP A 313 -7.66 3.13 -18.32
C ASP A 313 -8.04 4.30 -17.38
N VAL A 314 -7.14 4.66 -16.46
CA VAL A 314 -7.34 5.77 -15.51
C VAL A 314 -6.47 6.96 -15.91
N ASP A 315 -7.11 8.10 -16.14
CA ASP A 315 -6.41 9.40 -16.18
C ASP A 315 -6.49 10.06 -14.80
N ALA A 316 -5.32 10.20 -14.18
CA ALA A 316 -5.11 10.84 -12.88
C ALA A 316 -3.71 11.45 -12.81
N GLU A 317 -3.42 12.21 -11.76
CA GLU A 317 -2.09 12.82 -11.58
C GLU A 317 -0.99 11.76 -11.43
N TYR A 318 -1.25 10.74 -10.62
CA TYR A 318 -0.33 9.64 -10.34
C TYR A 318 -0.85 8.33 -10.95
N THR A 319 -0.16 7.81 -11.97
CA THR A 319 -0.51 6.54 -12.62
C THR A 319 0.72 5.70 -12.93
N ALA A 320 0.53 4.39 -13.02
CA ALA A 320 1.56 3.46 -13.48
C ALA A 320 2.11 3.85 -14.86
N ALA A 321 1.24 4.28 -15.79
CA ALA A 321 1.66 4.71 -17.12
C ALA A 321 2.62 5.91 -17.09
N LYS A 322 2.33 6.92 -16.24
CA LYS A 322 3.20 8.10 -16.08
C LYS A 322 4.53 7.75 -15.43
N LEU A 323 4.52 6.88 -14.41
CA LEU A 323 5.75 6.41 -13.75
C LEU A 323 6.61 5.57 -14.71
N ASN A 324 6.01 4.64 -15.45
CA ASN A 324 6.69 3.82 -16.44
C ASN A 324 7.32 4.68 -17.56
N LYS A 325 6.61 5.73 -18.00
CA LYS A 325 7.16 6.68 -18.98
C LYS A 325 8.38 7.43 -18.44
N GLN A 326 8.36 7.81 -17.14
CA GLN A 326 9.45 8.53 -16.49
C GLN A 326 10.71 7.65 -16.31
N LEU A 327 10.53 6.37 -15.93
CA LEU A 327 11.61 5.44 -15.58
C LEU A 327 12.04 4.53 -16.74
N GLY A 328 11.23 4.44 -17.80
CA GLY A 328 11.51 3.54 -18.90
C GLY A 328 11.62 2.08 -18.42
N GLY A 329 12.67 1.36 -18.84
CA GLY A 329 12.91 -0.04 -18.48
C GLY A 329 13.38 -0.29 -17.03
N ALA A 330 13.61 0.76 -16.24
CA ALA A 330 14.09 0.64 -14.86
C ALA A 330 13.01 0.17 -13.88
N VAL A 331 11.73 0.20 -14.25
CA VAL A 331 10.62 -0.21 -13.37
C VAL A 331 10.62 -1.72 -13.16
N LYS A 332 10.54 -2.13 -11.87
CA LYS A 332 10.45 -3.53 -11.42
C LYS A 332 9.22 -3.73 -10.54
N PRO A 333 8.02 -3.97 -11.12
CA PRO A 333 6.84 -4.30 -10.34
C PRO A 333 7.05 -5.59 -9.55
N ILE A 334 6.75 -5.56 -8.26
CA ILE A 334 6.78 -6.74 -7.41
C ILE A 334 5.47 -7.50 -7.67
N PRO A 335 5.51 -8.75 -8.17
CA PRO A 335 4.30 -9.50 -8.46
C PRO A 335 3.60 -9.94 -7.16
N VAL A 336 2.27 -9.93 -7.17
CA VAL A 336 1.47 -10.56 -6.10
C VAL A 336 1.48 -12.07 -6.38
N ALA A 337 2.50 -12.77 -5.88
CA ALA A 337 2.75 -14.18 -6.21
C ALA A 337 3.53 -14.87 -5.08
N ALA A 338 3.47 -16.21 -5.03
CA ALA A 338 4.11 -17.01 -3.98
C ALA A 338 5.64 -16.80 -3.87
N GLU A 339 6.30 -16.45 -4.95
CA GLU A 339 7.76 -16.26 -4.98
C GLU A 339 8.29 -15.15 -4.05
N ILE A 340 7.44 -14.19 -3.65
CA ILE A 340 7.84 -13.13 -2.72
C ILE A 340 7.82 -13.58 -1.26
N THR A 341 7.27 -14.76 -0.94
CA THR A 341 7.18 -15.28 0.43
C THR A 341 8.40 -16.09 0.87
N GLU A 342 9.37 -16.30 0.00
CA GLU A 342 10.53 -17.18 0.23
C GLU A 342 11.22 -16.94 1.57
N TYR A 343 11.43 -15.67 1.94
CA TYR A 343 12.12 -15.29 3.16
C TYR A 343 11.18 -15.10 4.37
N LEU A 344 9.92 -15.48 4.24
CA LEU A 344 9.01 -15.64 5.38
C LEU A 344 9.16 -17.02 6.05
N ASP A 345 9.85 -17.97 5.41
CA ASP A 345 10.34 -19.17 6.09
C ASP A 345 11.20 -18.77 7.28
N PRO A 346 10.95 -19.26 8.52
CA PRO A 346 11.62 -18.80 9.72
C PRO A 346 13.15 -18.98 9.67
N LYS A 347 13.63 -20.08 9.08
CA LYS A 347 15.05 -20.35 8.97
C LYS A 347 15.72 -19.41 7.99
N LYS A 348 15.14 -19.24 6.78
CA LYS A 348 15.66 -18.32 5.76
C LYS A 348 15.64 -16.88 6.27
N ARG A 349 14.59 -16.48 7.00
CA ARG A 349 14.51 -15.15 7.62
C ARG A 349 15.62 -14.93 8.65
N LEU A 350 15.82 -15.86 9.55
CA LEU A 350 16.90 -15.78 10.57
C LEU A 350 18.28 -15.73 9.92
N ASP A 351 18.54 -16.59 8.93
CA ASP A 351 19.79 -16.60 8.17
C ASP A 351 20.03 -15.26 7.46
N TYR A 352 19.01 -14.69 6.84
CA TYR A 352 19.10 -13.38 6.18
C TYR A 352 19.42 -12.27 7.18
N LEU A 353 18.65 -12.18 8.28
CA LEU A 353 18.87 -11.20 9.34
C LEU A 353 20.26 -11.33 9.98
N GLY A 354 20.76 -12.56 10.16
CA GLY A 354 22.11 -12.83 10.64
C GLY A 354 23.19 -12.29 9.69
N LYS A 355 23.04 -12.55 8.38
CA LYS A 355 23.94 -12.03 7.34
C LYS A 355 23.91 -10.51 7.26
N TRP A 356 22.72 -9.91 7.27
CA TRP A 356 22.55 -8.46 7.31
C TRP A 356 23.29 -7.84 8.50
N LYS A 357 23.05 -8.34 9.72
CA LYS A 357 23.72 -7.85 10.95
C LYS A 357 25.25 -7.99 10.87
N ALA A 358 25.72 -9.10 10.34
CA ALA A 358 27.16 -9.32 10.17
C ALA A 358 27.78 -8.35 9.15
N ALA A 359 27.12 -8.10 8.01
CA ALA A 359 27.59 -7.17 7.00
C ALA A 359 27.59 -5.71 7.51
N VAL A 360 26.53 -5.31 8.23
CA VAL A 360 26.46 -4.00 8.89
C VAL A 360 27.57 -3.85 9.93
N ALA A 361 27.80 -4.86 10.79
CA ALA A 361 28.86 -4.84 11.79
C ALA A 361 30.27 -4.73 11.15
N ALA A 362 30.49 -5.43 10.04
CA ALA A 362 31.74 -5.35 9.28
C ALA A 362 32.02 -3.95 8.70
N GLY A 363 30.97 -3.18 8.38
CA GLY A 363 31.10 -1.80 7.93
C GLY A 363 31.35 -0.80 9.06
N GLY A 364 30.88 -1.10 10.27
CA GLY A 364 30.96 -0.22 11.44
C GLY A 364 32.32 -0.19 12.12
N GLY A 365 33.39 -0.65 11.48
CA GLY A 365 34.71 -0.86 12.00
C GLY A 365 35.19 0.10 13.09
N LYS A 366 35.59 -0.49 14.24
CA LYS A 366 36.28 -0.03 15.45
C LYS A 366 36.05 1.37 15.96
#